data_f5cf56b198f8a6392a6871f7376d40df
#
_entry.id   f5cf56b198f8a6392a6871f7376d40df
#
_cell.length_a   1.000
_cell.length_b   1.000
_cell.length_c   1.000
_cell.angle_alpha   90.00
_cell.angle_beta   90.00
_cell.angle_gamma   90.00
#
_symmetry.space_group_name_H-M   'P 1'
#
loop_
_entity.id
_entity.type
_entity.pdbx_description
1 polymer ?
#
loop_
_entity_poly.entity_id
_entity_poly.type
_entity_poly.pdbx_seq_one_letter_code
_entity_poly.pdbx_strand_id
1 'polypeptide(L)'
;MSKKISLTRYLVEQQRVDGLIPGQLRLLLEVVARACKRISFEVNKGALGGVLGSAGSENVQGEVQKKLDIIANEVLIEANEWGGHLAAMASEEMEGIYVVPNRYPQGEYLLLFDPLDGSSNIDVNVSIGTIFSVLLKPHDHPGVTTEDFLQPGAKQVAAGYCIYGPQTILALTVGDGVAMFTLDREQGSFVLTDENVRIPEDTKEFSINMSNLRHWDPSIRRYIDECLAGEEGPRGKNFNMRWIASMVADIHRILSRGGVFLYPWDKREPNKPGKLRLLYEANPMGWLIEQAGGAASNGHQRILDVEPTALHQRVSVIMGSKNEVDRVAQYYAEAETAGQ
;
A
#
# COMPACT_ATOMS: atom_id res chain seq x y z
N MET A 1 14.23 8.91 -30.22
CA MET A 1 13.05 8.55 -29.38
C MET A 1 13.46 7.40 -28.48
N SER A 2 13.44 7.57 -27.16
CA SER A 2 13.63 6.47 -26.20
C SER A 2 12.59 5.39 -26.48
N LYS A 3 13.00 4.11 -26.55
CA LYS A 3 12.05 2.99 -26.74
C LYS A 3 11.11 2.97 -25.52
N LYS A 4 9.83 3.22 -25.72
CA LYS A 4 8.81 3.06 -24.67
C LYS A 4 8.77 1.58 -24.26
N ILE A 5 9.08 1.27 -23.00
CA ILE A 5 9.03 -0.08 -22.42
C ILE A 5 7.65 -0.24 -21.79
N SER A 6 6.83 -1.18 -22.27
CA SER A 6 5.56 -1.51 -21.64
C SER A 6 5.76 -2.36 -20.38
N LEU A 7 4.79 -2.35 -19.46
CA LEU A 7 4.79 -3.24 -18.29
C LEU A 7 4.97 -4.71 -18.70
N THR A 8 4.25 -5.18 -19.74
CA THR A 8 4.41 -6.55 -20.24
C THR A 8 5.85 -6.83 -20.64
N ARG A 9 6.49 -5.91 -21.39
CA ARG A 9 7.89 -6.09 -21.78
C ARG A 9 8.82 -6.11 -20.56
N TYR A 10 8.65 -5.19 -19.63
CA TYR A 10 9.43 -5.15 -18.39
C TYR A 10 9.32 -6.48 -17.64
N LEU A 11 8.10 -6.98 -17.41
CA LEU A 11 7.87 -8.24 -16.69
C LEU A 11 8.44 -9.46 -17.43
N VAL A 12 8.41 -9.47 -18.77
CA VAL A 12 9.06 -10.53 -19.57
C VAL A 12 10.59 -10.47 -19.44
N GLU A 13 11.16 -9.28 -19.39
CA GLU A 13 12.59 -9.10 -19.16
C GLU A 13 12.98 -9.57 -17.74
N GLN A 14 12.22 -9.22 -16.70
CA GLN A 14 12.40 -9.71 -15.32
C GLN A 14 12.27 -11.24 -15.22
N GLN A 15 11.37 -11.86 -15.96
CA GLN A 15 11.24 -13.32 -15.99
C GLN A 15 12.46 -14.01 -16.62
N ARG A 16 13.11 -13.36 -17.58
CA ARG A 16 14.27 -13.92 -18.33
C ARG A 16 15.59 -13.69 -17.61
N VAL A 17 15.72 -12.63 -16.86
CA VAL A 17 16.91 -12.30 -16.09
C VAL A 17 16.86 -13.11 -14.80
N ASP A 18 17.77 -14.09 -14.67
CA ASP A 18 17.97 -14.94 -13.49
C ASP A 18 16.72 -15.65 -12.92
N GLY A 19 15.61 -15.70 -13.69
CA GLY A 19 14.36 -16.28 -13.24
C GLY A 19 13.73 -15.55 -12.06
N LEU A 20 13.94 -14.23 -11.95
CA LEU A 20 13.53 -13.39 -10.83
C LEU A 20 12.02 -13.53 -10.53
N ILE A 21 11.19 -13.66 -11.57
CA ILE A 21 9.76 -13.93 -11.43
C ILE A 21 9.33 -15.16 -12.25
N PRO A 22 8.52 -16.08 -11.68
CA PRO A 22 7.90 -17.16 -12.42
C PRO A 22 6.87 -16.63 -13.44
N GLY A 23 6.66 -17.40 -14.53
CA GLY A 23 5.69 -17.03 -15.56
C GLY A 23 4.26 -16.84 -15.05
N GLN A 24 3.84 -17.61 -14.05
CA GLN A 24 2.53 -17.48 -13.43
C GLN A 24 2.38 -16.17 -12.65
N LEU A 25 3.43 -15.76 -11.91
CA LEU A 25 3.43 -14.46 -11.22
C LEU A 25 3.38 -13.31 -12.23
N ARG A 26 4.16 -13.39 -13.31
CA ARG A 26 4.11 -12.41 -14.40
C ARG A 26 2.69 -12.23 -14.93
N LEU A 27 2.00 -13.32 -15.25
CA LEU A 27 0.64 -13.28 -15.79
C LEU A 27 -0.36 -12.70 -14.76
N LEU A 28 -0.24 -13.06 -13.48
CA LEU A 28 -1.05 -12.48 -12.41
C LEU A 28 -0.88 -10.96 -12.34
N LEU A 29 0.35 -10.46 -12.35
CA LEU A 29 0.62 -9.02 -12.30
C LEU A 29 0.05 -8.27 -13.52
N GLU A 30 0.08 -8.88 -14.70
CA GLU A 30 -0.58 -8.31 -15.90
C GLU A 30 -2.11 -8.25 -15.73
N VAL A 31 -2.73 -9.24 -15.06
CA VAL A 31 -4.18 -9.22 -14.78
C VAL A 31 -4.52 -8.13 -13.77
N VAL A 32 -3.77 -8.02 -12.66
CA VAL A 32 -3.95 -6.94 -11.67
C VAL A 32 -3.82 -5.57 -12.33
N ALA A 33 -2.78 -5.34 -13.13
CA ALA A 33 -2.61 -4.08 -13.85
C ALA A 33 -3.77 -3.78 -14.81
N ARG A 34 -4.38 -4.80 -15.42
CA ARG A 34 -5.57 -4.67 -16.28
C ARG A 34 -6.80 -4.27 -15.47
N ALA A 35 -6.99 -4.87 -14.29
CA ALA A 35 -8.04 -4.47 -13.35
C ALA A 35 -7.88 -3.01 -12.93
N CYS A 36 -6.66 -2.58 -12.56
CA CYS A 36 -6.36 -1.19 -12.22
C CYS A 36 -6.67 -0.22 -13.37
N LYS A 37 -6.45 -0.61 -14.64
CA LYS A 37 -6.87 0.21 -15.78
C LYS A 37 -8.38 0.39 -15.83
N ARG A 38 -9.15 -0.68 -15.62
CA ARG A 38 -10.62 -0.61 -15.58
C ARG A 38 -11.09 0.30 -14.46
N ILE A 39 -10.54 0.16 -13.26
CA ILE A 39 -10.84 1.03 -12.11
C ILE A 39 -10.50 2.49 -12.44
N SER A 40 -9.34 2.76 -13.04
CA SER A 40 -8.97 4.12 -13.48
C SER A 40 -10.00 4.76 -14.40
N PHE A 41 -10.62 4.00 -15.30
CA PHE A 41 -11.68 4.52 -16.16
C PHE A 41 -12.94 4.86 -15.37
N GLU A 42 -13.34 4.01 -14.41
CA GLU A 42 -14.51 4.28 -13.56
C GLU A 42 -14.29 5.50 -12.66
N VAL A 43 -13.11 5.60 -12.01
CA VAL A 43 -12.71 6.78 -11.22
C VAL A 43 -12.82 8.06 -12.04
N ASN A 44 -12.30 8.05 -13.28
CA ASN A 44 -12.30 9.23 -14.13
C ASN A 44 -13.68 9.64 -14.67
N LYS A 45 -14.65 8.74 -14.69
CA LYS A 45 -16.05 9.08 -15.01
C LYS A 45 -16.69 9.89 -13.87
N GLY A 46 -16.31 9.62 -12.63
CA GLY A 46 -16.84 10.34 -11.46
C GLY A 46 -18.36 10.42 -11.47
N ALA A 47 -18.89 11.63 -11.34
CA ALA A 47 -20.34 11.89 -11.35
C ALA A 47 -21.04 11.43 -12.63
N LEU A 48 -20.35 11.47 -13.79
CA LEU A 48 -20.92 11.02 -15.08
C LEU A 48 -21.18 9.50 -15.10
N GLY A 49 -20.38 8.74 -14.35
CA GLY A 49 -20.55 7.29 -14.20
C GLY A 49 -21.57 6.90 -13.12
N GLY A 50 -22.06 7.85 -12.34
CA GLY A 50 -22.95 7.57 -11.19
C GLY A 50 -22.24 6.83 -10.05
N VAL A 51 -20.90 6.86 -10.02
CA VAL A 51 -20.05 6.09 -9.09
C VAL A 51 -19.73 6.83 -7.79
N LEU A 52 -20.12 8.11 -7.68
CA LEU A 52 -19.90 8.92 -6.47
C LEU A 52 -20.97 8.65 -5.39
N GLY A 53 -20.62 9.03 -4.16
CA GLY A 53 -21.50 8.96 -2.99
C GLY A 53 -21.49 7.61 -2.28
N SER A 54 -22.22 7.57 -1.14
CA SER A 54 -22.34 6.37 -0.33
C SER A 54 -23.14 5.28 -1.06
N ALA A 55 -22.75 4.03 -0.84
CA ALA A 55 -23.53 2.87 -1.26
C ALA A 55 -24.75 2.62 -0.39
N GLY A 56 -24.86 3.31 0.76
CA GLY A 56 -25.91 3.08 1.75
C GLY A 56 -25.66 1.87 2.65
N SER A 57 -24.46 1.31 2.58
CA SER A 57 -23.97 0.19 3.40
C SER A 57 -22.70 0.57 4.14
N GLU A 58 -22.41 -0.16 5.21
CA GLU A 58 -21.12 -0.13 5.89
C GLU A 58 -20.35 -1.41 5.54
N ASN A 59 -19.02 -1.32 5.45
CA ASN A 59 -18.20 -2.49 5.29
C ASN A 59 -18.12 -3.29 6.60
N VAL A 60 -17.50 -4.44 6.57
CA VAL A 60 -17.34 -5.35 7.73
C VAL A 60 -16.62 -4.72 8.92
N GLN A 61 -16.03 -3.55 8.73
CA GLN A 61 -15.30 -2.79 9.74
C GLN A 61 -16.06 -1.59 10.28
N GLY A 62 -17.34 -1.40 9.85
CA GLY A 62 -18.20 -0.29 10.25
C GLY A 62 -17.86 1.04 9.56
N GLU A 63 -17.15 1.00 8.42
CA GLU A 63 -16.87 2.19 7.62
C GLU A 63 -17.90 2.33 6.50
N VAL A 64 -18.35 3.55 6.23
CA VAL A 64 -19.34 3.83 5.18
C VAL A 64 -18.74 3.53 3.82
N GLN A 65 -19.23 2.48 3.16
CA GLN A 65 -18.80 2.12 1.80
C GLN A 65 -19.23 3.15 0.77
N LYS A 66 -18.34 3.50 -0.12
CA LYS A 66 -18.64 4.24 -1.34
C LYS A 66 -19.00 3.26 -2.47
N LYS A 67 -19.80 3.71 -3.42
CA LYS A 67 -20.14 2.89 -4.60
C LYS A 67 -18.88 2.45 -5.37
N LEU A 68 -17.87 3.31 -5.39
CA LEU A 68 -16.64 3.02 -6.11
C LEU A 68 -15.78 1.96 -5.41
N ASP A 69 -15.85 1.85 -4.08
CA ASP A 69 -15.20 0.76 -3.32
C ASP A 69 -15.74 -0.60 -3.76
N ILE A 70 -17.08 -0.72 -3.85
CA ILE A 70 -17.76 -1.94 -4.30
C ILE A 70 -17.35 -2.28 -5.74
N ILE A 71 -17.40 -1.29 -6.65
CA ILE A 71 -17.03 -1.48 -8.06
C ILE A 71 -15.57 -1.90 -8.19
N ALA A 72 -14.65 -1.26 -7.46
CA ALA A 72 -13.23 -1.60 -7.50
C ALA A 72 -12.97 -3.01 -6.97
N ASN A 73 -13.64 -3.40 -5.88
CA ASN A 73 -13.55 -4.74 -5.31
C ASN A 73 -14.05 -5.80 -6.30
N GLU A 74 -15.24 -5.61 -6.89
CA GLU A 74 -15.79 -6.53 -7.90
C GLU A 74 -14.88 -6.64 -9.12
N VAL A 75 -14.34 -5.53 -9.63
CA VAL A 75 -13.42 -5.52 -10.78
C VAL A 75 -12.17 -6.36 -10.50
N LEU A 76 -11.59 -6.26 -9.30
CA LEU A 76 -10.41 -7.04 -8.94
C LEU A 76 -10.73 -8.54 -8.82
N ILE A 77 -11.86 -8.90 -8.20
CA ILE A 77 -12.28 -10.29 -8.07
C ILE A 77 -12.57 -10.89 -9.45
N GLU A 78 -13.46 -10.27 -10.25
CA GLU A 78 -13.85 -10.76 -11.57
C GLU A 78 -12.66 -10.91 -12.52
N ALA A 79 -11.70 -9.99 -12.47
CA ALA A 79 -10.52 -10.06 -13.34
C ALA A 79 -9.61 -11.24 -13.01
N ASN A 80 -9.51 -11.63 -11.72
CA ASN A 80 -8.50 -12.54 -11.23
C ASN A 80 -9.01 -13.97 -10.95
N GLU A 81 -10.33 -14.19 -10.76
CA GLU A 81 -10.87 -15.49 -10.35
C GLU A 81 -10.70 -16.63 -11.36
N TRP A 82 -10.64 -16.33 -12.67
CA TRP A 82 -10.66 -17.33 -13.74
C TRP A 82 -9.29 -17.63 -14.38
N GLY A 83 -8.26 -16.84 -14.04
CA GLY A 83 -6.97 -16.87 -14.74
C GLY A 83 -6.07 -18.06 -14.41
N GLY A 84 -6.41 -18.85 -13.39
CA GLY A 84 -5.61 -20.03 -12.97
C GLY A 84 -4.31 -19.70 -12.24
N HIS A 85 -4.15 -18.47 -11.77
CA HIS A 85 -2.94 -18.03 -11.05
C HIS A 85 -3.14 -18.01 -9.55
N LEU A 86 -4.39 -17.82 -9.09
CA LEU A 86 -4.75 -17.67 -7.69
C LEU A 86 -5.41 -18.92 -7.11
N ALA A 87 -5.13 -19.19 -5.85
CA ALA A 87 -5.90 -20.09 -5.00
C ALA A 87 -7.04 -19.34 -4.30
N ALA A 88 -6.78 -18.13 -3.83
CA ALA A 88 -7.76 -17.29 -3.15
C ALA A 88 -7.35 -15.81 -3.17
N MET A 89 -8.28 -14.94 -2.78
CA MET A 89 -8.10 -13.50 -2.60
C MET A 89 -8.60 -13.04 -1.23
N ALA A 90 -7.99 -11.99 -0.70
CA ALA A 90 -8.46 -11.29 0.49
C ALA A 90 -8.53 -9.78 0.20
N SER A 91 -9.64 -9.17 0.56
CA SER A 91 -9.89 -7.74 0.36
C SER A 91 -10.23 -7.06 1.69
N GLU A 92 -9.87 -5.80 1.81
CA GLU A 92 -10.30 -4.96 2.91
C GLU A 92 -11.83 -4.88 3.04
N GLU A 93 -12.55 -4.95 1.91
CA GLU A 93 -14.00 -4.81 1.81
C GLU A 93 -14.78 -6.11 2.08
N MET A 94 -14.10 -7.24 2.26
CA MET A 94 -14.71 -8.54 2.51
C MET A 94 -14.43 -9.03 3.93
N GLU A 95 -15.39 -9.67 4.59
CA GLU A 95 -15.21 -10.24 5.93
C GLU A 95 -14.19 -11.38 5.96
N GLY A 96 -14.22 -12.23 4.96
CA GLY A 96 -13.35 -13.40 4.84
C GLY A 96 -12.67 -13.47 3.48
N ILE A 97 -12.00 -14.58 3.26
CA ILE A 97 -11.30 -14.84 1.99
C ILE A 97 -12.28 -15.24 0.88
N TYR A 98 -11.94 -14.88 -0.37
CA TYR A 98 -12.59 -15.36 -1.57
C TYR A 98 -11.79 -16.51 -2.15
N VAL A 99 -12.23 -17.74 -1.93
CA VAL A 99 -11.61 -18.92 -2.54
C VAL A 99 -12.03 -19.00 -4.00
N VAL A 100 -11.06 -19.21 -4.91
CA VAL A 100 -11.36 -19.38 -6.34
C VAL A 100 -12.31 -20.55 -6.55
N PRO A 101 -13.48 -20.32 -7.21
CA PRO A 101 -14.47 -21.39 -7.41
C PRO A 101 -13.92 -22.58 -8.20
N ASN A 102 -14.31 -23.80 -7.83
CA ASN A 102 -13.84 -25.05 -8.46
C ASN A 102 -14.11 -25.16 -9.98
N ARG A 103 -14.99 -24.31 -10.54
CA ARG A 103 -15.21 -24.20 -11.99
C ARG A 103 -14.02 -23.60 -12.75
N TYR A 104 -13.12 -22.95 -12.02
CA TYR A 104 -11.92 -22.34 -12.58
C TYR A 104 -10.67 -23.11 -12.11
N PRO A 105 -9.58 -23.08 -12.90
CA PRO A 105 -8.32 -23.62 -12.44
C PRO A 105 -7.78 -22.81 -11.27
N GLN A 106 -7.20 -23.48 -10.28
CA GLN A 106 -6.56 -22.85 -9.13
C GLN A 106 -5.04 -22.78 -9.33
N GLY A 107 -4.42 -21.71 -8.85
CA GLY A 107 -2.98 -21.50 -8.87
C GLY A 107 -2.36 -21.54 -7.47
N GLU A 108 -1.12 -21.08 -7.39
CA GLU A 108 -0.29 -21.14 -6.18
C GLU A 108 -0.22 -19.83 -5.41
N TYR A 109 -0.84 -18.75 -5.94
CA TYR A 109 -0.72 -17.43 -5.31
C TYR A 109 -1.98 -17.05 -4.53
N LEU A 110 -1.77 -16.19 -3.54
CA LEU A 110 -2.78 -15.50 -2.76
C LEU A 110 -2.66 -14.01 -3.10
N LEU A 111 -3.77 -13.37 -3.45
CA LEU A 111 -3.81 -11.93 -3.74
C LEU A 111 -4.51 -11.21 -2.58
N LEU A 112 -3.84 -10.21 -2.02
CA LEU A 112 -4.37 -9.32 -0.98
C LEU A 112 -4.48 -7.93 -1.56
N PHE A 113 -5.58 -7.22 -1.28
CA PHE A 113 -5.73 -5.86 -1.78
C PHE A 113 -6.65 -5.00 -0.91
N ASP A 114 -6.32 -3.71 -0.86
CA ASP A 114 -7.26 -2.63 -0.62
C ASP A 114 -7.73 -2.15 -1.99
N PRO A 115 -9.01 -2.34 -2.34
CA PRO A 115 -9.47 -2.00 -3.68
C PRO A 115 -9.42 -0.49 -3.94
N LEU A 116 -9.57 0.34 -2.90
CA LEU A 116 -9.59 1.79 -3.09
C LEU A 116 -9.20 2.58 -1.82
N ASP A 117 -7.90 2.61 -1.51
CA ASP A 117 -7.35 3.46 -0.44
C ASP A 117 -7.70 4.93 -0.64
N GLY A 118 -8.07 5.57 0.47
CA GLY A 118 -8.43 6.98 0.47
C GLY A 118 -9.85 7.26 0.00
N SER A 119 -10.78 6.33 0.15
CA SER A 119 -12.17 6.41 -0.32
C SER A 119 -12.93 7.66 0.18
N SER A 120 -12.55 8.24 1.32
CA SER A 120 -13.08 9.52 1.79
C SER A 120 -12.79 10.70 0.85
N ASN A 121 -11.81 10.57 -0.04
CA ASN A 121 -11.39 11.58 -1.01
C ASN A 121 -12.11 11.47 -2.36
N ILE A 122 -12.91 10.43 -2.60
CA ILE A 122 -13.61 10.19 -3.86
C ILE A 122 -14.48 11.38 -4.25
N ASP A 123 -15.34 11.83 -3.32
CA ASP A 123 -16.35 12.86 -3.59
C ASP A 123 -15.75 14.28 -3.72
N VAL A 124 -14.49 14.46 -3.34
CA VAL A 124 -13.79 15.76 -3.37
C VAL A 124 -12.66 15.81 -4.42
N ASN A 125 -12.60 14.79 -5.28
CA ASN A 125 -11.69 14.72 -6.42
C ASN A 125 -10.20 14.80 -6.05
N VAL A 126 -9.81 14.17 -4.95
CA VAL A 126 -8.42 14.01 -4.53
C VAL A 126 -7.94 12.60 -4.88
N SER A 127 -6.64 12.44 -5.13
CA SER A 127 -6.06 11.16 -5.54
C SER A 127 -6.34 10.03 -4.55
N ILE A 128 -6.74 8.89 -5.09
CA ILE A 128 -7.05 7.63 -4.43
C ILE A 128 -6.31 6.51 -5.15
N GLY A 129 -6.35 5.27 -4.65
CA GLY A 129 -5.70 4.19 -5.40
C GLY A 129 -5.95 2.80 -4.86
N THR A 130 -5.59 1.81 -5.65
CA THR A 130 -5.60 0.39 -5.30
C THR A 130 -4.24 -0.01 -4.75
N ILE A 131 -4.19 -0.72 -3.62
CA ILE A 131 -2.98 -1.31 -3.05
C ILE A 131 -3.09 -2.83 -3.16
N PHE A 132 -2.01 -3.53 -3.51
CA PHE A 132 -2.02 -4.98 -3.60
C PHE A 132 -0.70 -5.61 -3.18
N SER A 133 -0.78 -6.85 -2.73
CA SER A 133 0.36 -7.74 -2.55
C SER A 133 0.04 -9.17 -2.93
N VAL A 134 1.08 -9.96 -3.22
CA VAL A 134 0.99 -11.35 -3.60
C VAL A 134 1.84 -12.17 -2.64
N LEU A 135 1.23 -13.24 -2.11
CA LEU A 135 1.90 -14.28 -1.32
C LEU A 135 1.87 -15.61 -2.06
N LEU A 136 2.78 -16.51 -1.70
CA LEU A 136 2.66 -17.92 -2.08
C LEU A 136 1.73 -18.64 -1.09
N LYS A 137 0.84 -19.49 -1.61
CA LYS A 137 0.06 -20.40 -0.78
C LYS A 137 0.97 -21.42 -0.13
N PRO A 138 0.88 -21.66 1.18
CA PRO A 138 1.53 -22.81 1.81
C PRO A 138 1.06 -24.15 1.20
N HIS A 139 1.97 -25.12 1.09
CA HIS A 139 1.69 -26.41 0.44
C HIS A 139 1.51 -27.57 1.44
N ASP A 140 1.41 -27.27 2.72
CA ASP A 140 1.36 -28.23 3.82
C ASP A 140 -0.02 -28.86 4.05
N HIS A 141 -1.07 -28.29 3.41
CA HIS A 141 -2.44 -28.81 3.49
C HIS A 141 -3.24 -28.60 2.19
N PRO A 142 -4.28 -29.41 1.95
CA PRO A 142 -5.19 -29.22 0.82
C PRO A 142 -6.14 -28.04 1.10
N GLY A 143 -6.58 -27.36 0.03
CA GLY A 143 -7.49 -26.22 0.11
C GLY A 143 -6.80 -24.91 0.47
N VAL A 144 -7.58 -23.92 0.83
CA VAL A 144 -7.12 -22.59 1.29
C VAL A 144 -7.93 -22.17 2.50
N THR A 145 -7.27 -21.63 3.50
CA THR A 145 -7.88 -21.12 4.73
C THR A 145 -7.43 -19.68 4.97
N THR A 146 -8.03 -19.01 5.94
CA THR A 146 -7.64 -17.64 6.33
C THR A 146 -6.19 -17.61 6.85
N GLU A 147 -5.76 -18.65 7.52
CA GLU A 147 -4.42 -18.78 8.10
C GLU A 147 -3.33 -18.72 7.02
N ASP A 148 -3.61 -19.17 5.79
CA ASP A 148 -2.67 -19.08 4.66
C ASP A 148 -2.28 -17.65 4.32
N PHE A 149 -3.14 -16.68 4.61
CA PHE A 149 -2.89 -15.26 4.40
C PHE A 149 -2.13 -14.60 5.56
N LEU A 150 -2.08 -15.25 6.73
CA LEU A 150 -1.44 -14.71 7.92
C LEU A 150 0.08 -14.92 7.86
N GLN A 151 0.72 -14.36 6.86
CA GLN A 151 2.16 -14.41 6.65
C GLN A 151 2.77 -13.03 6.87
N PRO A 152 3.97 -12.92 7.48
CA PRO A 152 4.66 -11.65 7.64
C PRO A 152 4.96 -11.01 6.28
N GLY A 153 5.01 -9.67 6.25
CA GLY A 153 5.23 -8.91 5.03
C GLY A 153 6.50 -9.25 4.26
N ALA A 154 7.51 -9.79 4.95
CA ALA A 154 8.75 -10.30 4.34
C ALA A 154 8.54 -11.52 3.41
N LYS A 155 7.37 -12.16 3.44
CA LYS A 155 7.01 -13.30 2.57
C LYS A 155 6.34 -12.88 1.26
N GLN A 156 6.06 -11.60 1.05
CA GLN A 156 5.53 -11.10 -0.21
C GLN A 156 6.46 -11.45 -1.38
N VAL A 157 5.87 -11.87 -2.50
CA VAL A 157 6.60 -12.15 -3.75
C VAL A 157 6.39 -11.06 -4.80
N ALA A 158 5.38 -10.23 -4.63
CA ALA A 158 5.15 -8.98 -5.36
C ALA A 158 4.30 -8.04 -4.50
N ALA A 159 4.52 -6.74 -4.63
CA ALA A 159 3.67 -5.72 -4.04
C ALA A 159 3.63 -4.48 -4.93
N GLY A 160 2.53 -3.76 -4.87
CA GLY A 160 2.37 -2.55 -5.66
C GLY A 160 1.14 -1.75 -5.28
N TYR A 161 1.03 -0.60 -5.90
CA TYR A 161 -0.19 0.20 -5.88
C TYR A 161 -0.43 0.84 -7.25
N CYS A 162 -1.69 1.18 -7.50
CA CYS A 162 -2.06 2.00 -8.64
C CYS A 162 -2.75 3.27 -8.14
N ILE A 163 -2.11 4.44 -8.29
CA ILE A 163 -2.71 5.72 -7.93
C ILE A 163 -3.54 6.27 -9.08
N TYR A 164 -4.75 6.75 -8.76
CA TYR A 164 -5.69 7.40 -9.65
C TYR A 164 -5.76 8.89 -9.32
N GLY A 165 -4.96 9.68 -10.01
CA GLY A 165 -4.80 11.12 -9.82
C GLY A 165 -4.69 11.83 -11.17
N PRO A 166 -3.97 12.98 -11.25
CA PRO A 166 -3.70 13.66 -12.51
C PRO A 166 -3.11 12.73 -13.58
N GLN A 167 -2.31 11.76 -13.15
CA GLN A 167 -1.87 10.61 -13.94
C GLN A 167 -2.31 9.33 -13.22
N THR A 168 -2.53 8.27 -13.98
CA THR A 168 -2.66 6.92 -13.42
C THR A 168 -1.28 6.26 -13.46
N ILE A 169 -0.72 5.97 -12.28
CA ILE A 169 0.62 5.41 -12.15
C ILE A 169 0.55 4.11 -11.35
N LEU A 170 1.14 3.06 -11.90
CA LEU A 170 1.37 1.79 -11.23
C LEU A 170 2.81 1.77 -10.70
N ALA A 171 3.00 1.62 -9.40
CA ALA A 171 4.28 1.31 -8.77
C ALA A 171 4.32 -0.18 -8.41
N LEU A 172 5.43 -0.84 -8.68
CA LEU A 172 5.57 -2.28 -8.53
C LEU A 172 6.95 -2.65 -8.01
N THR A 173 7.00 -3.60 -7.09
CA THR A 173 8.22 -4.35 -6.72
C THR A 173 7.98 -5.85 -6.84
N VAL A 174 9.02 -6.55 -7.25
CA VAL A 174 9.11 -8.02 -7.25
C VAL A 174 10.35 -8.47 -6.46
N GLY A 175 10.88 -7.58 -5.61
CA GLY A 175 12.05 -7.83 -4.77
C GLY A 175 13.38 -7.31 -5.33
N ASP A 176 13.37 -6.62 -6.47
CA ASP A 176 14.55 -6.01 -7.10
C ASP A 176 14.31 -4.52 -7.39
N GLY A 177 14.18 -3.74 -6.30
CA GLY A 177 13.87 -2.32 -6.39
C GLY A 177 12.40 -2.02 -6.70
N VAL A 178 12.11 -0.77 -7.07
CA VAL A 178 10.76 -0.30 -7.40
C VAL A 178 10.77 0.33 -8.79
N ALA A 179 9.83 -0.10 -9.63
CA ALA A 179 9.57 0.49 -10.94
C ALA A 179 8.23 1.20 -10.98
N MET A 180 8.13 2.32 -11.68
CA MET A 180 6.90 3.07 -11.90
C MET A 180 6.51 3.09 -13.38
N PHE A 181 5.20 2.93 -13.63
CA PHE A 181 4.62 2.89 -14.97
C PHE A 181 3.45 3.86 -15.04
N THR A 182 3.47 4.75 -16.03
CA THR A 182 2.33 5.64 -16.31
C THR A 182 1.41 5.04 -17.35
N LEU A 183 0.11 5.13 -17.12
CA LEU A 183 -0.90 4.68 -18.08
C LEU A 183 -0.94 5.63 -19.28
N ASP A 184 -0.44 5.17 -20.43
CA ASP A 184 -0.67 5.79 -21.72
C ASP A 184 -2.10 5.45 -22.17
N ARG A 185 -3.01 6.43 -22.05
CA ARG A 185 -4.44 6.23 -22.30
C ARG A 185 -4.76 6.04 -23.78
N GLU A 186 -3.93 6.55 -24.68
CA GLU A 186 -4.10 6.39 -26.13
C GLU A 186 -3.78 4.96 -26.54
N GLN A 187 -2.73 4.37 -25.93
CA GLN A 187 -2.33 2.98 -26.20
C GLN A 187 -3.00 1.96 -25.28
N GLY A 188 -3.64 2.42 -24.21
CA GLY A 188 -4.24 1.56 -23.20
C GLY A 188 -3.20 0.70 -22.44
N SER A 189 -1.94 1.14 -22.35
CA SER A 189 -0.84 0.38 -21.75
C SER A 189 -0.11 1.17 -20.67
N PHE A 190 0.33 0.48 -19.62
CA PHE A 190 1.30 1.02 -18.69
C PHE A 190 2.69 1.05 -19.34
N VAL A 191 3.32 2.21 -19.32
CA VAL A 191 4.65 2.48 -19.89
C VAL A 191 5.61 2.87 -18.78
N LEU A 192 6.78 2.24 -18.74
CA LEU A 192 7.84 2.50 -17.76
C LEU A 192 8.25 3.97 -17.80
N THR A 193 8.16 4.62 -16.66
CA THR A 193 8.54 6.03 -16.46
C THR A 193 9.70 6.20 -15.51
N ASP A 194 9.86 5.28 -14.55
CA ASP A 194 11.01 5.21 -13.66
C ASP A 194 11.31 3.73 -13.35
N GLU A 195 12.55 3.30 -13.60
CA GLU A 195 12.97 1.91 -13.44
C GLU A 195 13.64 1.64 -12.07
N ASN A 196 14.12 2.67 -11.39
CA ASN A 196 14.88 2.53 -10.17
C ASN A 196 14.60 3.65 -9.18
N VAL A 197 13.36 3.66 -8.69
CA VAL A 197 12.90 4.64 -7.70
C VAL A 197 13.76 4.55 -6.43
N ARG A 198 14.25 5.71 -5.96
CA ARG A 198 15.04 5.82 -4.73
C ARG A 198 14.54 6.95 -3.85
N ILE A 199 14.43 6.64 -2.56
CA ILE A 199 14.08 7.60 -1.52
C ILE A 199 15.39 8.12 -0.90
N PRO A 200 15.59 9.45 -0.79
CA PRO A 200 16.72 9.99 -0.05
C PRO A 200 16.61 9.62 1.43
N GLU A 201 17.73 9.28 2.06
CA GLU A 201 17.78 8.91 3.49
C GLU A 201 17.33 10.05 4.40
N ASP A 202 17.65 11.30 4.02
CA ASP A 202 17.25 12.52 4.72
C ASP A 202 16.10 13.22 4.01
N THR A 203 15.22 13.86 4.80
CA THR A 203 14.12 14.65 4.27
C THR A 203 13.86 15.90 5.08
N LYS A 204 13.05 16.82 4.51
CA LYS A 204 12.47 18.00 5.18
C LYS A 204 10.94 18.00 5.08
N GLU A 205 10.33 16.83 4.82
CA GLU A 205 8.88 16.70 4.72
C GLU A 205 8.35 15.59 5.61
N PHE A 206 7.23 15.85 6.27
CA PHE A 206 6.48 14.86 7.03
C PHE A 206 4.99 14.93 6.72
N SER A 207 4.31 13.82 6.85
CA SER A 207 2.87 13.66 6.60
C SER A 207 2.22 12.98 7.80
N ILE A 208 1.30 13.68 8.46
CA ILE A 208 0.55 13.20 9.61
C ILE A 208 -0.71 14.03 9.80
N ASN A 209 -1.78 13.43 10.32
CA ASN A 209 -2.99 14.18 10.66
C ASN A 209 -2.80 14.99 11.95
N MET A 210 -2.34 16.23 11.84
CA MET A 210 -2.06 17.12 12.97
C MET A 210 -3.24 17.36 13.92
N SER A 211 -4.49 17.15 13.48
CA SER A 211 -5.66 17.29 14.35
C SER A 211 -5.68 16.30 15.51
N ASN A 212 -4.90 15.23 15.43
CA ASN A 212 -4.77 14.18 16.43
C ASN A 212 -3.62 14.39 17.42
N LEU A 213 -2.85 15.48 17.35
CA LEU A 213 -1.66 15.78 18.17
C LEU A 213 -1.84 15.46 19.65
N ARG A 214 -2.99 15.86 20.24
CA ARG A 214 -3.29 15.66 21.67
C ARG A 214 -3.50 14.20 22.08
N HIS A 215 -3.60 13.29 21.11
CA HIS A 215 -3.92 11.88 21.32
C HIS A 215 -2.75 10.93 21.07
N TRP A 216 -1.65 11.44 20.51
CA TRP A 216 -0.48 10.63 20.19
C TRP A 216 0.35 10.28 21.43
N ASP A 217 1.14 9.23 21.28
CA ASP A 217 2.21 8.85 22.17
C ASP A 217 3.23 9.99 22.34
N PRO A 218 3.86 10.13 23.53
CA PRO A 218 4.89 11.13 23.76
C PRO A 218 6.05 11.10 22.76
N SER A 219 6.46 9.91 22.27
CA SER A 219 7.54 9.76 21.29
C SER A 219 7.20 10.41 19.95
N ILE A 220 5.97 10.22 19.46
CA ILE A 220 5.48 10.88 18.25
C ILE A 220 5.35 12.39 18.45
N ARG A 221 4.83 12.82 19.60
CA ARG A 221 4.73 14.25 19.92
C ARG A 221 6.09 14.91 19.92
N ARG A 222 7.09 14.31 20.59
CA ARG A 222 8.47 14.80 20.59
C ARG A 222 9.01 14.95 19.16
N TYR A 223 8.83 13.94 18.31
CA TYR A 223 9.28 13.99 16.91
C TYR A 223 8.65 15.17 16.16
N ILE A 224 7.34 15.35 16.29
CA ILE A 224 6.62 16.43 15.61
C ILE A 224 7.00 17.80 16.17
N ASP A 225 7.12 17.95 17.49
CA ASP A 225 7.54 19.21 18.13
C ASP A 225 8.95 19.64 17.63
N GLU A 226 9.86 18.69 17.46
CA GLU A 226 11.19 18.95 16.88
C GLU A 226 11.11 19.38 15.41
N CYS A 227 10.22 18.77 14.60
CA CYS A 227 9.99 19.19 13.21
C CYS A 227 9.41 20.61 13.13
N LEU A 228 8.50 20.97 14.06
CA LEU A 228 7.87 22.29 14.12
C LEU A 228 8.79 23.37 14.66
N ALA A 229 9.77 23.03 15.49
CA ALA A 229 10.75 23.96 16.03
C ALA A 229 11.69 24.54 14.96
N GLY A 230 11.76 23.90 13.79
CA GLY A 230 12.50 24.45 12.64
C GLY A 230 14.02 24.55 12.85
N GLU A 231 14.63 25.54 12.23
CA GLU A 231 16.09 25.77 12.29
C GLU A 231 16.57 26.15 13.69
N GLU A 232 15.71 26.75 14.50
CA GLU A 232 16.03 27.14 15.88
C GLU A 232 15.94 25.96 16.84
N GLY A 233 15.35 24.83 16.42
CA GLY A 233 15.20 23.64 17.22
C GLY A 233 16.34 22.62 17.06
N PRO A 234 16.24 21.48 17.73
CA PRO A 234 17.31 20.47 17.78
C PRO A 234 17.63 19.84 16.43
N ARG A 235 16.74 19.97 15.43
CA ARG A 235 16.93 19.42 14.08
C ARG A 235 17.74 20.34 13.17
N GLY A 236 17.87 21.64 13.49
CA GLY A 236 18.63 22.63 12.73
C GLY A 236 18.16 22.80 11.26
N LYS A 237 16.91 22.46 10.97
CA LYS A 237 16.32 22.55 9.63
C LYS A 237 14.80 22.76 9.67
N ASN A 238 14.26 23.47 8.69
CA ASN A 238 12.83 23.68 8.55
C ASN A 238 12.18 22.47 7.85
N PHE A 239 11.08 21.97 8.42
CA PHE A 239 10.27 20.91 7.84
C PHE A 239 8.96 21.47 7.26
N ASN A 240 8.45 20.84 6.21
CA ASN A 240 7.14 21.10 5.64
C ASN A 240 6.20 19.92 5.92
N MET A 241 5.03 20.20 6.48
CA MET A 241 3.96 19.21 6.58
C MET A 241 3.26 19.04 5.22
N ARG A 242 3.05 17.79 4.84
CA ARG A 242 2.32 17.39 3.63
C ARG A 242 1.36 16.27 3.98
N TRP A 243 0.07 16.56 4.05
CA TRP A 243 -0.98 15.60 4.37
C TRP A 243 -2.05 15.59 3.30
N ILE A 244 -2.26 14.44 2.62
CA ILE A 244 -3.24 14.27 1.54
C ILE A 244 -4.46 13.50 2.06
N ALA A 245 -4.32 12.73 3.14
CA ALA A 245 -5.34 11.86 3.71
C ALA A 245 -5.73 10.68 2.79
N SER A 246 -4.79 10.23 1.97
CA SER A 246 -4.80 9.00 1.20
C SER A 246 -3.40 8.41 1.28
N MET A 247 -3.27 7.21 1.82
CA MET A 247 -1.95 6.60 2.03
C MET A 247 -1.22 6.41 0.70
N VAL A 248 -1.92 5.96 -0.33
CA VAL A 248 -1.35 5.77 -1.66
C VAL A 248 -0.77 7.07 -2.23
N ALA A 249 -1.43 8.21 -2.01
CA ALA A 249 -0.97 9.50 -2.50
C ALA A 249 0.20 10.06 -1.67
N ASP A 250 0.16 9.92 -0.35
CA ASP A 250 1.26 10.30 0.52
C ASP A 250 2.52 9.46 0.25
N ILE A 251 2.39 8.14 0.11
CA ILE A 251 3.51 7.24 -0.21
C ILE A 251 4.05 7.48 -1.62
N HIS A 252 3.18 7.74 -2.61
CA HIS A 252 3.64 8.08 -3.96
C HIS A 252 4.51 9.34 -3.97
N ARG A 253 4.13 10.36 -3.20
CA ARG A 253 4.94 11.57 -3.03
C ARG A 253 6.28 11.26 -2.38
N ILE A 254 6.30 10.39 -1.35
CA ILE A 254 7.53 10.00 -0.64
C ILE A 254 8.46 9.22 -1.57
N LEU A 255 7.95 8.26 -2.33
CA LEU A 255 8.73 7.54 -3.34
C LEU A 255 9.33 8.47 -4.39
N SER A 256 8.63 9.56 -4.74
CA SER A 256 9.07 10.50 -5.76
C SER A 256 10.11 11.52 -5.26
N ARG A 257 10.15 11.87 -3.96
CA ARG A 257 10.98 12.99 -3.48
C ARG A 257 11.46 12.91 -2.03
N GLY A 258 11.15 11.84 -1.33
CA GLY A 258 11.42 11.69 0.10
C GLY A 258 10.30 12.27 0.97
N GLY A 259 10.41 11.98 2.25
CA GLY A 259 9.43 12.33 3.27
C GLY A 259 9.24 11.20 4.27
N VAL A 260 8.46 11.45 5.30
CA VAL A 260 8.00 10.41 6.22
C VAL A 260 6.49 10.51 6.41
N PHE A 261 5.81 9.38 6.29
CA PHE A 261 4.39 9.21 6.57
C PHE A 261 4.22 8.58 7.95
N LEU A 262 3.35 9.17 8.78
CA LEU A 262 3.06 8.68 10.12
C LEU A 262 1.54 8.52 10.30
N TYR A 263 1.14 7.33 10.67
CA TYR A 263 -0.20 7.02 11.17
C TYR A 263 -0.07 6.22 12.46
N PRO A 264 0.29 6.90 13.58
CA PRO A 264 0.62 6.25 14.84
C PRO A 264 -0.63 5.76 15.58
N TRP A 265 -0.40 4.98 16.65
CA TRP A 265 -1.41 4.66 17.63
C TRP A 265 -2.06 5.93 18.22
N ASP A 266 -3.33 5.83 18.55
CA ASP A 266 -4.16 6.91 19.07
C ASP A 266 -4.84 6.47 20.36
N LYS A 267 -4.62 7.19 21.45
CA LYS A 267 -5.14 6.85 22.79
C LYS A 267 -6.68 6.86 22.90
N ARG A 268 -7.40 7.37 21.89
CA ARG A 268 -8.87 7.29 21.83
C ARG A 268 -9.36 5.87 21.58
N GLU A 269 -8.52 5.07 20.93
CA GLU A 269 -8.82 3.67 20.63
C GLU A 269 -7.69 2.76 21.18
N PRO A 270 -7.58 2.66 22.55
CA PRO A 270 -6.43 2.03 23.21
C PRO A 270 -6.26 0.55 22.84
N ASN A 271 -7.33 -0.11 22.45
CA ASN A 271 -7.34 -1.53 22.08
C ASN A 271 -7.01 -1.76 20.59
N LYS A 272 -6.85 -0.70 19.79
CA LYS A 272 -6.45 -0.81 18.38
C LYS A 272 -5.01 -0.32 18.25
N PRO A 273 -4.09 -1.16 17.76
CA PRO A 273 -2.67 -0.81 17.65
C PRO A 273 -2.38 0.27 16.59
N GLY A 274 -3.37 0.64 15.79
CA GLY A 274 -3.30 1.66 14.76
C GLY A 274 -4.60 1.74 13.97
N LYS A 275 -4.63 2.50 12.89
CA LYS A 275 -5.80 2.63 12.02
C LYS A 275 -5.65 1.84 10.72
N LEU A 276 -4.46 1.78 10.15
CA LEU A 276 -4.18 1.12 8.87
C LEU A 276 -4.10 -0.40 9.05
N ARG A 277 -4.42 -1.16 7.99
CA ARG A 277 -4.42 -2.62 8.01
C ARG A 277 -3.04 -3.15 7.64
N LEU A 278 -2.58 -4.13 8.42
CA LEU A 278 -1.25 -4.72 8.22
C LEU A 278 -1.11 -5.36 6.84
N LEU A 279 -2.07 -6.21 6.46
CA LEU A 279 -1.96 -7.06 5.27
C LEU A 279 -2.26 -6.32 3.95
N TYR A 280 -3.20 -5.37 3.97
CA TYR A 280 -3.67 -4.71 2.75
C TYR A 280 -2.94 -3.42 2.42
N GLU A 281 -2.41 -2.72 3.45
CA GLU A 281 -1.83 -1.40 3.33
C GLU A 281 -0.37 -1.38 3.81
N ALA A 282 -0.11 -1.69 5.08
CA ALA A 282 1.21 -1.49 5.69
C ALA A 282 2.30 -2.40 5.11
N ASN A 283 2.01 -3.69 4.89
CA ASN A 283 2.97 -4.64 4.31
C ASN A 283 3.34 -4.30 2.86
N PRO A 284 2.39 -4.14 1.91
CA PRO A 284 2.76 -3.79 0.54
C PRO A 284 3.47 -2.44 0.44
N MET A 285 2.98 -1.42 1.13
CA MET A 285 3.61 -0.09 1.11
C MET A 285 4.96 -0.09 1.81
N GLY A 286 5.09 -0.80 2.93
CA GLY A 286 6.36 -0.95 3.65
C GLY A 286 7.42 -1.61 2.78
N TRP A 287 7.05 -2.64 2.02
CA TRP A 287 8.01 -3.30 1.13
C TRP A 287 8.45 -2.40 -0.02
N LEU A 288 7.53 -1.67 -0.65
CA LEU A 288 7.87 -0.66 -1.67
C LEU A 288 8.84 0.39 -1.13
N ILE A 289 8.56 0.93 0.06
CA ILE A 289 9.42 1.92 0.71
C ILE A 289 10.83 1.36 0.96
N GLU A 290 10.94 0.13 1.48
CA GLU A 290 12.25 -0.49 1.74
C GLU A 290 13.01 -0.83 0.46
N GLN A 291 12.32 -1.33 -0.58
CA GLN A 291 12.92 -1.59 -1.88
C GLN A 291 13.41 -0.30 -2.57
N ALA A 292 12.84 0.84 -2.23
CA ALA A 292 13.30 2.15 -2.67
C ALA A 292 14.41 2.76 -1.78
N GLY A 293 14.89 2.05 -0.75
CA GLY A 293 15.96 2.48 0.16
C GLY A 293 15.48 3.26 1.39
N GLY A 294 14.18 3.33 1.65
CA GLY A 294 13.60 3.86 2.87
C GLY A 294 13.49 2.81 3.98
N ALA A 295 12.67 3.10 5.00
CA ALA A 295 12.37 2.19 6.11
C ALA A 295 10.88 2.23 6.46
N ALA A 296 10.38 1.14 7.07
CA ALA A 296 9.01 1.03 7.55
C ALA A 296 8.95 0.35 8.93
N SER A 297 8.33 1.01 9.91
CA SER A 297 8.25 0.58 11.30
C SER A 297 6.84 0.83 11.86
N ASN A 298 6.48 0.07 12.90
CA ASN A 298 5.30 0.37 13.72
C ASN A 298 5.63 1.24 14.95
N GLY A 299 6.91 1.67 15.07
CA GLY A 299 7.50 2.35 16.21
C GLY A 299 8.41 1.44 17.04
N HIS A 300 8.11 0.15 17.15
CA HIS A 300 8.82 -0.84 17.95
C HIS A 300 9.58 -1.88 17.13
N GLN A 301 9.06 -2.23 15.95
CA GLN A 301 9.68 -3.21 15.06
C GLN A 301 9.40 -2.86 13.59
N ARG A 302 10.17 -3.48 12.70
CA ARG A 302 9.99 -3.38 11.26
C ARG A 302 8.62 -3.93 10.86
N ILE A 303 7.89 -3.21 9.99
CA ILE A 303 6.53 -3.62 9.54
C ILE A 303 6.54 -5.02 8.93
N LEU A 304 7.51 -5.32 8.09
CA LEU A 304 7.55 -6.60 7.35
C LEU A 304 7.83 -7.82 8.25
N ASP A 305 8.27 -7.61 9.49
CA ASP A 305 8.53 -8.67 10.48
C ASP A 305 7.38 -8.83 11.49
N VAL A 306 6.31 -8.04 11.35
CA VAL A 306 5.11 -8.20 12.19
C VAL A 306 4.38 -9.48 11.78
N GLU A 307 4.22 -10.40 12.73
CA GLU A 307 3.44 -11.62 12.55
C GLU A 307 1.94 -11.29 12.57
N PRO A 308 1.20 -11.53 11.48
CA PRO A 308 -0.23 -11.29 11.45
C PRO A 308 -0.98 -12.31 12.32
N THR A 309 -1.97 -11.84 13.06
CA THR A 309 -2.84 -12.67 13.91
C THR A 309 -4.29 -12.68 13.44
N ALA A 310 -4.65 -11.79 12.51
CA ALA A 310 -5.99 -11.70 11.93
C ALA A 310 -5.93 -11.03 10.56
N LEU A 311 -6.90 -11.36 9.70
CA LEU A 311 -6.98 -10.86 8.32
C LEU A 311 -7.06 -9.33 8.26
N HIS A 312 -7.84 -8.72 9.15
CA HIS A 312 -8.04 -7.27 9.23
C HIS A 312 -7.25 -6.62 10.39
N GLN A 313 -6.12 -7.24 10.78
CA GLN A 313 -5.26 -6.69 11.83
C GLN A 313 -4.82 -5.26 11.49
N ARG A 314 -5.01 -4.35 12.44
CA ARG A 314 -4.54 -2.97 12.34
C ARG A 314 -3.15 -2.81 12.92
N VAL A 315 -2.43 -1.79 12.47
CA VAL A 315 -1.06 -1.50 12.90
C VAL A 315 -0.78 0.01 12.85
N SER A 316 0.09 0.48 13.75
CA SER A 316 0.72 1.79 13.67
C SER A 316 1.73 1.79 12.52
N VAL A 317 1.83 2.91 11.79
CA VAL A 317 2.69 3.00 10.61
C VAL A 317 3.55 4.25 10.65
N ILE A 318 4.86 4.07 10.53
CA ILE A 318 5.87 5.09 10.30
C ILE A 318 6.75 4.61 9.14
N MET A 319 6.72 5.28 7.99
CA MET A 319 7.49 4.83 6.83
C MET A 319 7.93 5.98 5.92
N GLY A 320 9.08 5.81 5.27
CA GLY A 320 9.65 6.80 4.35
C GLY A 320 11.16 6.88 4.43
N SER A 321 11.70 8.11 4.40
CA SER A 321 13.14 8.38 4.51
C SER A 321 13.72 7.78 5.78
N LYS A 322 14.74 6.95 5.61
CA LYS A 322 15.26 6.04 6.64
C LYS A 322 15.64 6.76 7.93
N ASN A 323 16.38 7.87 7.83
CA ASN A 323 16.86 8.61 9.02
C ASN A 323 15.71 9.18 9.87
N GLU A 324 14.55 9.48 9.28
CA GLU A 324 13.38 9.95 10.02
C GLU A 324 12.64 8.79 10.72
N VAL A 325 12.52 7.65 10.04
CA VAL A 325 11.90 6.45 10.62
C VAL A 325 12.74 5.91 11.77
N ASP A 326 14.05 5.80 11.60
CA ASP A 326 15.00 5.36 12.64
C ASP A 326 14.95 6.28 13.87
N ARG A 327 14.82 7.60 13.65
CA ARG A 327 14.68 8.58 14.75
C ARG A 327 13.42 8.37 15.56
N VAL A 328 12.28 8.13 14.92
CA VAL A 328 11.03 7.85 15.63
C VAL A 328 11.16 6.55 16.44
N ALA A 329 11.72 5.49 15.85
CA ALA A 329 11.97 4.23 16.55
C ALA A 329 12.89 4.42 17.77
N GLN A 330 13.93 5.24 17.63
CA GLN A 330 14.81 5.60 18.74
C GLN A 330 14.04 6.28 19.91
N TYR A 331 13.11 7.20 19.61
CA TYR A 331 12.34 7.88 20.66
C TYR A 331 11.40 6.93 21.40
N TYR A 332 10.84 5.92 20.72
CA TYR A 332 10.10 4.84 21.39
C TYR A 332 11.01 4.03 22.33
N ALA A 333 12.18 3.61 21.87
CA ALA A 333 13.13 2.85 22.69
C ALA A 333 13.63 3.65 23.91
N GLU A 334 13.90 4.95 23.76
CA GLU A 334 14.27 5.85 24.88
C GLU A 334 13.14 5.96 25.92
N ALA A 335 11.89 6.07 25.47
CA ALA A 335 10.72 6.17 26.36
C ALA A 335 10.48 4.88 27.16
N GLU A 336 10.64 3.71 26.53
CA GLU A 336 10.55 2.40 27.19
C GLU A 336 11.62 2.23 28.27
N THR A 337 12.86 2.67 27.98
CA THR A 337 13.97 2.60 28.95
C THR A 337 13.77 3.55 30.14
N ALA A 338 13.17 4.72 29.91
CA ALA A 338 12.91 5.72 30.97
C ALA A 338 11.68 5.36 31.83
N GLY A 339 10.80 4.47 31.38
CA GLY A 339 9.62 4.01 32.12
C GLY A 339 9.85 2.76 32.96
N GLN A 340 11.03 2.14 32.87
CA GLN A 340 11.51 1.05 33.73
C GLN A 340 12.30 1.58 34.89
#